data_06b310a8105fb09fb7eceb56ad6bc8fc
#
_entry.id   06b310a8105fb09fb7eceb56ad6bc8fc
#
_cell.length_a   1.000
_cell.length_b   1.000
_cell.length_c   1.000
_cell.angle_alpha   90.00
_cell.angle_beta   90.00
_cell.angle_gamma   90.00
#
_symmetry.space_group_name_H-M   'P 1'
#
loop_
_entity.id
_entity.type
_entity.pdbx_description
1 polymer ?
#
loop_
_entity_poly.entity_id
_entity_poly.type
_entity_poly.pdbx_seq_one_letter_code
_entity_poly.pdbx_strand_id
1 'polypeptide(L)'
;MDTQRNGIGLVGFDADDTLWRSQDYFDDAQAQFERIVAGYVDLDDVAGRLYAVEKRNLALFGYGVKGMVLSMVEAAVEITGERISAGDLHRIVGLGKALLGHPVELLDGVREAVQAIAATHPVVLITKGDLFHQEAKVRDSGMADLFRRIEIVSEKDPATYARLFEEFGIAPGRFLMVGNSLRSDIAP
;
A
#
# COMPACT_ATOMS: atom_id res chain seq x y z
N MET A 1 28.60 -29.00 20.19
CA MET A 1 28.84 -27.93 19.21
C MET A 1 27.66 -27.94 18.27
N ASP A 2 26.73 -27.05 18.57
CA ASP A 2 25.46 -26.95 17.82
C ASP A 2 25.73 -26.18 16.53
N THR A 3 25.76 -26.86 15.42
CA THR A 3 25.81 -26.25 14.09
C THR A 3 24.48 -25.56 13.89
N GLN A 4 24.40 -24.30 14.33
CA GLN A 4 23.27 -23.42 14.00
C GLN A 4 23.04 -23.49 12.49
N ARG A 5 21.93 -24.09 12.11
CA ARG A 5 21.46 -24.09 10.74
C ARG A 5 21.24 -22.63 10.33
N ASN A 6 22.12 -22.09 9.50
CA ASN A 6 22.03 -20.79 8.84
C ASN A 6 20.90 -20.81 7.77
N GLY A 7 19.69 -21.23 8.15
CA GLY A 7 18.55 -21.30 7.25
C GLY A 7 17.56 -20.18 7.54
N ILE A 8 16.80 -19.76 6.50
CA ILE A 8 15.66 -18.89 6.66
C ILE A 8 14.69 -19.51 7.67
N GLY A 9 14.26 -18.72 8.63
CA GLY A 9 13.34 -19.15 9.69
C GLY A 9 11.94 -18.54 9.55
N LEU A 10 11.80 -17.45 8.78
CA LEU A 10 10.56 -16.74 8.54
C LEU A 10 10.62 -16.02 7.19
N VAL A 11 9.53 -16.08 6.42
CA VAL A 11 9.40 -15.34 5.17
C VAL A 11 8.28 -14.31 5.32
N GLY A 12 8.63 -13.05 5.09
CA GLY A 12 7.67 -11.95 5.01
C GLY A 12 7.28 -11.66 3.56
N PHE A 13 6.02 -11.36 3.35
CA PHE A 13 5.50 -10.88 2.06
C PHE A 13 4.93 -9.48 2.23
N ASP A 14 5.26 -8.59 1.33
CA ASP A 14 4.47 -7.40 1.08
C ASP A 14 3.16 -7.78 0.38
N ALA A 15 2.21 -6.86 0.30
CA ALA A 15 0.90 -7.11 -0.24
C ALA A 15 0.67 -6.44 -1.61
N ASP A 16 0.59 -5.12 -1.63
CA ASP A 16 0.24 -4.33 -2.81
C ASP A 16 1.33 -4.43 -3.89
N ASP A 17 0.95 -4.82 -5.10
CA ASP A 17 1.85 -5.06 -6.23
C ASP A 17 2.93 -6.15 -6.00
N THR A 18 2.72 -6.95 -4.93
CA THR A 18 3.48 -8.17 -4.64
C THR A 18 2.57 -9.40 -4.66
N LEU A 19 1.40 -9.34 -4.02
CA LEU A 19 0.41 -10.41 -4.00
C LEU A 19 -0.80 -10.10 -4.90
N TRP A 20 -1.18 -8.85 -5.01
CA TRP A 20 -2.30 -8.38 -5.82
C TRP A 20 -2.03 -7.02 -6.43
N ARG A 21 -2.74 -6.72 -7.51
CA ARG A 21 -2.64 -5.44 -8.21
C ARG A 21 -3.16 -4.30 -7.33
N SER A 22 -2.48 -3.18 -7.34
CA SER A 22 -2.85 -2.00 -6.58
C SER A 22 -2.52 -0.70 -7.31
N GLN A 23 -1.27 -0.48 -7.72
CA GLN A 23 -0.78 0.79 -8.27
C GLN A 23 -1.58 1.25 -9.49
N ASP A 24 -1.92 0.34 -10.38
CA ASP A 24 -2.69 0.65 -11.60
C ASP A 24 -4.01 1.37 -11.29
N TYR A 25 -4.69 0.98 -10.20
CA TYR A 25 -5.97 1.59 -9.82
C TYR A 25 -5.79 2.98 -9.24
N PHE A 26 -4.68 3.20 -8.52
CA PHE A 26 -4.31 4.53 -8.04
C PHE A 26 -3.95 5.45 -9.20
N ASP A 27 -3.20 4.95 -10.19
CA ASP A 27 -2.84 5.70 -11.40
C ASP A 27 -4.09 6.10 -12.20
N ASP A 28 -5.05 5.19 -12.35
CA ASP A 28 -6.33 5.48 -13.01
C ASP A 28 -7.14 6.54 -12.26
N ALA A 29 -7.18 6.48 -10.94
CA ALA A 29 -7.86 7.49 -10.13
C ALA A 29 -7.17 8.86 -10.24
N GLN A 30 -5.84 8.90 -10.24
CA GLN A 30 -5.06 10.12 -10.47
C GLN A 30 -5.34 10.70 -11.87
N ALA A 31 -5.32 9.88 -12.91
CA ALA A 31 -5.63 10.34 -14.26
C ALA A 31 -7.06 10.91 -14.39
N GLN A 32 -8.02 10.36 -13.64
CA GLN A 32 -9.38 10.90 -13.57
C GLN A 32 -9.43 12.24 -12.83
N PHE A 33 -8.69 12.36 -11.71
CA PHE A 33 -8.54 13.63 -11.00
C PHE A 33 -7.95 14.72 -11.90
N GLU A 34 -6.88 14.43 -12.63
CA GLU A 34 -6.23 15.36 -13.55
C GLU A 34 -7.23 15.87 -14.63
N ARG A 35 -8.05 14.98 -15.18
CA ARG A 35 -9.10 15.34 -16.14
C ARG A 35 -10.18 16.25 -15.53
N ILE A 36 -10.54 16.06 -14.26
CA ILE A 36 -11.48 16.94 -13.57
C ILE A 36 -10.88 18.33 -13.42
N VAL A 37 -9.64 18.42 -12.96
CA VAL A 37 -8.94 19.70 -12.72
C VAL A 37 -8.66 20.45 -14.02
N ALA A 38 -8.33 19.73 -15.11
CA ALA A 38 -8.11 20.31 -16.44
C ALA A 38 -9.34 21.06 -16.98
N GLY A 39 -10.54 20.78 -16.49
CA GLY A 39 -11.74 21.56 -16.81
C GLY A 39 -11.75 22.99 -16.24
N TYR A 40 -10.84 23.32 -15.33
CA TYR A 40 -10.77 24.61 -14.62
C TYR A 40 -9.51 25.41 -14.93
N VAL A 41 -8.43 24.73 -15.27
CA VAL A 41 -7.10 25.32 -15.48
C VAL A 41 -6.39 24.63 -16.63
N ASP A 42 -5.64 25.41 -17.37
CA ASP A 42 -4.69 24.92 -18.38
C ASP A 42 -3.29 24.90 -17.73
N LEU A 43 -2.91 23.76 -17.20
CA LEU A 43 -1.65 23.56 -16.47
C LEU A 43 -0.97 22.29 -16.95
N ASP A 44 0.32 22.41 -17.24
CA ASP A 44 1.15 21.29 -17.72
C ASP A 44 1.55 20.28 -16.62
N ASP A 45 1.41 20.66 -15.32
CA ASP A 45 1.91 19.84 -14.20
C ASP A 45 0.89 19.74 -13.05
N VAL A 46 -0.30 19.23 -13.33
CA VAL A 46 -1.29 18.90 -12.29
C VAL A 46 -0.81 17.77 -11.40
N ALA A 47 -0.16 16.76 -11.97
CA ALA A 47 0.37 15.61 -11.25
C ALA A 47 1.42 16.02 -10.20
N GLY A 48 2.38 16.88 -10.57
CA GLY A 48 3.41 17.35 -9.65
C GLY A 48 2.84 18.20 -8.52
N ARG A 49 1.79 18.98 -8.80
CA ARG A 49 1.09 19.74 -7.75
C ARG A 49 0.33 18.85 -6.80
N LEU A 50 -0.37 17.83 -7.30
CA LEU A 50 -1.01 16.81 -6.46
C LEU A 50 0.03 16.11 -5.58
N TYR A 51 1.12 15.65 -6.18
CA TYR A 51 2.20 14.98 -5.44
C TYR A 51 2.78 15.85 -4.31
N ALA A 52 2.93 17.17 -4.55
CA ALA A 52 3.40 18.09 -3.51
C ALA A 52 2.43 18.18 -2.32
N VAL A 53 1.11 18.16 -2.58
CA VAL A 53 0.08 18.14 -1.54
C VAL A 53 0.08 16.81 -0.80
N GLU A 54 0.13 15.69 -1.51
CA GLU A 54 0.19 14.35 -0.90
C GLU A 54 1.40 14.21 0.02
N LYS A 55 2.57 14.65 -0.45
CA LYS A 55 3.80 14.60 0.33
C LYS A 55 3.71 15.44 1.61
N ARG A 56 3.07 16.60 1.55
CA ARG A 56 2.82 17.47 2.71
C ARG A 56 1.86 16.81 3.71
N ASN A 57 0.87 16.11 3.20
CA ASN A 57 -0.21 15.50 3.97
C ASN A 57 0.11 14.11 4.53
N LEU A 58 1.16 13.45 4.00
CA LEU A 58 1.49 12.07 4.36
C LEU A 58 1.72 11.89 5.87
N ALA A 59 2.35 12.85 6.53
CA ALA A 59 2.60 12.81 7.98
C ALA A 59 1.31 12.94 8.82
N LEU A 60 0.25 13.52 8.25
CA LEU A 60 -1.03 13.74 8.93
C LEU A 60 -2.04 12.64 8.63
N PHE A 61 -2.16 12.25 7.37
CA PHE A 61 -3.21 11.32 6.92
C PHE A 61 -2.72 9.89 6.71
N GLY A 62 -1.38 9.68 6.69
CA GLY A 62 -0.80 8.38 6.39
C GLY A 62 -0.97 7.96 4.92
N TYR A 63 -0.56 6.74 4.65
CA TYR A 63 -0.73 6.11 3.33
C TYR A 63 -2.15 5.59 3.11
N GLY A 64 -2.53 5.44 1.83
CA GLY A 64 -3.75 4.78 1.41
C GLY A 64 -4.80 5.74 0.83
N VAL A 65 -5.91 5.15 0.40
CA VAL A 65 -6.96 5.83 -0.38
C VAL A 65 -7.53 7.05 0.33
N LYS A 66 -7.75 6.99 1.64
CA LYS A 66 -8.35 8.11 2.39
C LYS A 66 -7.44 9.34 2.40
N GLY A 67 -6.15 9.15 2.68
CA GLY A 67 -5.16 10.24 2.64
C GLY A 67 -4.99 10.81 1.24
N MET A 68 -4.98 9.95 0.21
CA MET A 68 -4.94 10.38 -1.20
C MET A 68 -6.15 11.23 -1.57
N VAL A 69 -7.38 10.79 -1.25
CA VAL A 69 -8.59 11.55 -1.58
C VAL A 69 -8.64 12.90 -0.87
N LEU A 70 -8.26 12.97 0.39
CA LEU A 70 -8.18 14.24 1.12
C LEU A 70 -7.16 15.18 0.45
N SER A 71 -6.02 14.65 0.02
CA SER A 71 -5.01 15.42 -0.71
C SER A 71 -5.50 15.85 -2.10
N MET A 72 -6.23 14.98 -2.80
CA MET A 72 -6.86 15.34 -4.07
C MET A 72 -7.89 16.48 -3.91
N VAL A 73 -8.73 16.44 -2.88
CA VAL A 73 -9.70 17.50 -2.60
C VAL A 73 -8.98 18.81 -2.31
N GLU A 74 -7.96 18.80 -1.45
CA GLU A 74 -7.17 19.99 -1.13
C GLU A 74 -6.44 20.51 -2.36
N ALA A 75 -5.76 19.65 -3.11
CA ALA A 75 -5.06 20.03 -4.35
C ALA A 75 -6.02 20.62 -5.39
N ALA A 76 -7.22 20.04 -5.55
CA ALA A 76 -8.21 20.56 -6.47
C ALA A 76 -8.64 21.98 -6.12
N VAL A 77 -8.87 22.27 -4.84
CA VAL A 77 -9.21 23.62 -4.38
C VAL A 77 -8.06 24.59 -4.63
N GLU A 78 -6.83 24.23 -4.24
CA GLU A 78 -5.64 25.07 -4.44
C GLU A 78 -5.36 25.33 -5.92
N ILE A 79 -5.33 24.30 -6.75
CA ILE A 79 -4.98 24.38 -8.18
C ILE A 79 -5.99 25.22 -8.94
N THR A 80 -7.26 25.06 -8.63
CA THR A 80 -8.34 25.82 -9.33
C THR A 80 -8.57 27.21 -8.77
N GLY A 81 -7.85 27.61 -7.69
CA GLY A 81 -8.10 28.89 -7.01
C GLY A 81 -9.52 28.99 -6.47
N GLU A 82 -9.96 27.96 -5.76
CA GLU A 82 -11.29 27.82 -5.13
C GLU A 82 -12.48 27.83 -6.14
N ARG A 83 -12.19 27.64 -7.44
CA ARG A 83 -13.24 27.66 -8.48
C ARG A 83 -13.86 26.29 -8.75
N ILE A 84 -13.29 25.22 -8.21
CA ILE A 84 -13.84 23.88 -8.38
C ILE A 84 -15.26 23.78 -7.84
N SER A 85 -16.14 23.12 -8.56
CA SER A 85 -17.53 22.94 -8.14
C SER A 85 -17.66 21.89 -7.02
N ALA A 86 -18.67 22.04 -6.16
CA ALA A 86 -19.02 21.01 -5.18
C ALA A 86 -19.34 19.66 -5.85
N GLY A 87 -19.89 19.69 -7.07
CA GLY A 87 -20.15 18.49 -7.85
C GLY A 87 -18.86 17.75 -8.24
N ASP A 88 -17.82 18.46 -8.64
CA ASP A 88 -16.54 17.86 -8.99
C ASP A 88 -15.75 17.42 -7.77
N LEU A 89 -15.84 18.12 -6.64
CA LEU A 89 -15.33 17.61 -5.36
C LEU A 89 -16.02 16.29 -4.97
N HIS A 90 -17.34 16.20 -5.17
CA HIS A 90 -18.06 14.94 -4.94
C HIS A 90 -17.60 13.81 -5.87
N ARG A 91 -17.28 14.12 -7.15
CA ARG A 91 -16.69 13.15 -8.09
C ARG A 91 -15.32 12.67 -7.59
N ILE A 92 -14.45 13.55 -7.10
CA ILE A 92 -13.15 13.18 -6.52
C ILE A 92 -13.33 12.23 -5.33
N VAL A 93 -14.27 12.52 -4.42
CA VAL A 93 -14.61 11.58 -3.33
C VAL A 93 -15.10 10.24 -3.89
N GLY A 94 -15.83 10.27 -5.01
CA GLY A 94 -16.29 9.09 -5.74
C GLY A 94 -15.14 8.19 -6.22
N LEU A 95 -14.01 8.77 -6.66
CA LEU A 95 -12.81 8.02 -7.05
C LEU A 95 -12.29 7.17 -5.89
N GLY A 96 -12.19 7.76 -4.70
CA GLY A 96 -11.77 7.01 -3.52
C GLY A 96 -12.73 5.90 -3.11
N LYS A 97 -14.05 6.14 -3.22
CA LYS A 97 -15.04 5.09 -2.96
C LYS A 97 -14.91 3.93 -3.94
N ALA A 98 -14.64 4.22 -5.22
CA ALA A 98 -14.40 3.20 -6.23
C ALA A 98 -13.14 2.38 -5.92
N LEU A 99 -12.04 3.04 -5.52
CA LEU A 99 -10.80 2.36 -5.10
C LEU A 99 -11.02 1.46 -3.87
N LEU A 100 -11.72 1.96 -2.84
CA LEU A 100 -11.99 1.19 -1.63
C LEU A 100 -12.90 -0.02 -1.89
N GLY A 101 -13.76 0.05 -2.89
CA GLY A 101 -14.68 -1.02 -3.29
C GLY A 101 -14.15 -1.89 -4.43
N HIS A 102 -12.93 -1.66 -4.91
CA HIS A 102 -12.37 -2.44 -6.01
C HIS A 102 -12.09 -3.89 -5.57
N PRO A 103 -12.48 -4.90 -6.35
CA PRO A 103 -12.15 -6.29 -6.07
C PRO A 103 -10.65 -6.51 -6.00
N VAL A 104 -10.22 -7.43 -5.13
CA VAL A 104 -8.81 -7.82 -5.05
C VAL A 104 -8.47 -8.75 -6.21
N GLU A 105 -7.52 -8.36 -7.05
CA GLU A 105 -7.02 -9.15 -8.17
C GLU A 105 -5.62 -9.68 -7.85
N LEU A 106 -5.53 -10.96 -7.55
CA LEU A 106 -4.24 -11.61 -7.30
C LEU A 106 -3.35 -11.56 -8.55
N LEU A 107 -2.06 -11.40 -8.34
CA LEU A 107 -1.08 -11.61 -9.40
C LEU A 107 -1.01 -13.09 -9.77
N ASP A 108 -0.67 -13.37 -11.03
CA ASP A 108 -0.61 -14.72 -11.57
C ASP A 108 0.38 -15.62 -10.79
N GLY A 109 -0.09 -16.79 -10.37
CA GLY A 109 0.72 -17.79 -9.68
C GLY A 109 1.08 -17.46 -8.23
N VAL A 110 0.66 -16.32 -7.70
CA VAL A 110 1.04 -15.85 -6.36
C VAL A 110 0.51 -16.76 -5.26
N ARG A 111 -0.73 -17.24 -5.38
CA ARG A 111 -1.33 -18.13 -4.38
C ARG A 111 -0.52 -19.42 -4.25
N GLU A 112 -0.20 -20.03 -5.37
CA GLU A 112 0.57 -21.28 -5.43
C GLU A 112 1.98 -21.09 -4.90
N ALA A 113 2.61 -19.95 -5.20
CA ALA A 113 3.94 -19.59 -4.71
C ALA A 113 3.95 -19.43 -3.19
N VAL A 114 3.00 -18.68 -2.62
CA VAL A 114 2.89 -18.50 -1.17
C VAL A 114 2.58 -19.82 -0.48
N GLN A 115 1.68 -20.65 -1.03
CA GLN A 115 1.37 -21.98 -0.49
C GLN A 115 2.59 -22.90 -0.47
N ALA A 116 3.38 -22.90 -1.54
CA ALA A 116 4.60 -23.71 -1.62
C ALA A 116 5.63 -23.30 -0.56
N ILE A 117 5.78 -22.00 -0.30
CA ILE A 117 6.67 -21.48 0.75
C ILE A 117 6.09 -21.80 2.13
N ALA A 118 4.79 -21.59 2.35
CA ALA A 118 4.12 -21.86 3.62
C ALA A 118 4.18 -23.34 4.03
N ALA A 119 4.30 -24.25 3.07
CA ALA A 119 4.47 -25.67 3.35
C ALA A 119 5.82 -26.02 4.03
N THR A 120 6.82 -25.14 3.91
CA THR A 120 8.19 -25.40 4.41
C THR A 120 8.69 -24.36 5.41
N HIS A 121 8.11 -23.15 5.39
CA HIS A 121 8.50 -22.04 6.25
C HIS A 121 7.25 -21.34 6.80
N PRO A 122 7.28 -20.84 8.05
CA PRO A 122 6.26 -19.89 8.50
C PRO A 122 6.32 -18.64 7.63
N VAL A 123 5.13 -18.14 7.22
CA VAL A 123 4.99 -16.93 6.41
C VAL A 123 4.20 -15.87 7.18
N VAL A 124 4.55 -14.60 6.97
CA VAL A 124 3.88 -13.44 7.53
C VAL A 124 3.61 -12.43 6.43
N LEU A 125 2.51 -11.70 6.55
CA LEU A 125 2.21 -10.56 5.68
C LEU A 125 2.63 -9.28 6.41
N ILE A 126 3.38 -8.40 5.74
CA ILE A 126 3.77 -7.10 6.27
C ILE A 126 3.43 -6.06 5.19
N THR A 127 2.39 -5.29 5.42
CA THR A 127 1.91 -4.27 4.48
C THR A 127 1.74 -2.93 5.17
N LYS A 128 1.79 -1.84 4.41
CA LYS A 128 1.48 -0.51 4.93
C LYS A 128 0.25 0.09 4.24
N GLY A 129 -0.46 0.97 4.94
CA GLY A 129 -1.63 1.66 4.41
C GLY A 129 -2.73 1.86 5.43
N ASP A 130 -3.91 2.20 4.94
CA ASP A 130 -5.10 2.32 5.78
C ASP A 130 -5.52 0.96 6.33
N LEU A 131 -5.63 0.86 7.65
CA LEU A 131 -5.93 -0.39 8.35
C LEU A 131 -7.19 -1.08 7.80
N PHE A 132 -8.31 -0.36 7.72
CA PHE A 132 -9.58 -0.94 7.27
C PHE A 132 -9.53 -1.43 5.82
N HIS A 133 -8.83 -0.69 4.96
CA HIS A 133 -8.69 -1.07 3.56
C HIS A 133 -7.79 -2.28 3.40
N GLN A 134 -6.65 -2.31 4.09
CA GLN A 134 -5.74 -3.46 4.03
C GLN A 134 -6.35 -4.73 4.64
N GLU A 135 -7.07 -4.62 5.77
CA GLU A 135 -7.82 -5.76 6.34
C GLU A 135 -8.86 -6.30 5.36
N ALA A 136 -9.60 -5.41 4.67
CA ALA A 136 -10.56 -5.82 3.66
C ALA A 136 -9.88 -6.55 2.50
N LYS A 137 -8.78 -6.02 1.96
CA LYS A 137 -8.02 -6.66 0.87
C LYS A 137 -7.47 -8.03 1.27
N VAL A 138 -6.92 -8.15 2.47
CA VAL A 138 -6.42 -9.44 2.98
C VAL A 138 -7.55 -10.47 3.08
N ARG A 139 -8.69 -10.09 3.63
CA ARG A 139 -9.86 -10.97 3.72
C ARG A 139 -10.34 -11.38 2.33
N ASP A 140 -10.51 -10.41 1.44
CA ASP A 140 -11.11 -10.61 0.11
C ASP A 140 -10.16 -11.32 -0.87
N SER A 141 -8.84 -11.30 -0.59
CA SER A 141 -7.84 -12.11 -1.32
C SER A 141 -8.04 -13.62 -1.12
N GLY A 142 -8.71 -14.03 -0.04
CA GLY A 142 -8.84 -15.43 0.36
C GLY A 142 -7.50 -16.10 0.72
N MET A 143 -6.45 -15.30 1.05
CA MET A 143 -5.12 -15.82 1.39
C MET A 143 -4.77 -15.67 2.89
N ALA A 144 -5.67 -15.11 3.70
CA ALA A 144 -5.41 -14.82 5.10
C ALA A 144 -4.90 -16.04 5.89
N ASP A 145 -5.47 -17.22 5.63
CA ASP A 145 -5.15 -18.47 6.33
C ASP A 145 -3.74 -19.00 6.03
N LEU A 146 -3.08 -18.50 4.98
CA LEU A 146 -1.72 -18.88 4.64
C LEU A 146 -0.69 -18.20 5.57
N PHE A 147 -1.03 -17.03 6.12
CA PHE A 147 -0.13 -16.24 6.93
C PHE A 147 -0.32 -16.52 8.41
N ARG A 148 0.78 -16.89 9.08
CA ARG A 148 0.81 -17.07 10.53
C ARG A 148 0.45 -15.77 11.27
N ARG A 149 0.79 -14.62 10.68
CA ARG A 149 0.53 -13.30 11.21
C ARG A 149 0.43 -12.27 10.07
N ILE A 150 -0.39 -11.24 10.27
CA ILE A 150 -0.64 -10.16 9.34
C ILE A 150 -0.36 -8.85 10.08
N GLU A 151 0.62 -8.10 9.58
CA GLU A 151 1.04 -6.81 10.14
C GLU A 151 0.70 -5.69 9.15
N ILE A 152 -0.21 -4.83 9.54
CA ILE A 152 -0.53 -3.59 8.83
C ILE A 152 0.15 -2.45 9.58
N VAL A 153 1.19 -1.89 9.00
CA VAL A 153 2.05 -0.91 9.65
C VAL A 153 1.91 0.47 9.02
N SER A 154 2.20 1.51 9.80
CA SER A 154 2.17 2.89 9.30
C SER A 154 3.35 3.18 8.36
N GLU A 155 4.52 2.61 8.63
CA GLU A 155 5.71 2.71 7.79
C GLU A 155 6.55 1.43 7.89
N LYS A 156 7.25 1.09 6.81
CA LYS A 156 8.22 0.01 6.75
C LYS A 156 9.61 0.61 6.82
N ASP A 157 10.07 0.89 8.03
CA ASP A 157 11.36 1.45 8.34
C ASP A 157 12.17 0.51 9.26
N PRO A 158 13.47 0.77 9.49
CA PRO A 158 14.30 -0.07 10.34
C PRO A 158 13.74 -0.26 11.76
N ALA A 159 13.07 0.76 12.33
CA ALA A 159 12.50 0.68 13.66
C ALA A 159 11.29 -0.28 13.68
N THR A 160 10.44 -0.23 12.66
CA THR A 160 9.31 -1.14 12.49
C THR A 160 9.79 -2.59 12.35
N TYR A 161 10.78 -2.85 11.48
CA TYR A 161 11.33 -4.20 11.33
C TYR A 161 12.01 -4.70 12.59
N ALA A 162 12.78 -3.87 13.30
CA ALA A 162 13.40 -4.25 14.58
C ALA A 162 12.34 -4.69 15.60
N ARG A 163 11.25 -3.93 15.75
CA ARG A 163 10.12 -4.29 16.61
C ARG A 163 9.48 -5.61 16.18
N LEU A 164 9.23 -5.80 14.89
CA LEU A 164 8.61 -7.02 14.37
C LEU A 164 9.52 -8.25 14.60
N PHE A 165 10.83 -8.12 14.43
CA PHE A 165 11.77 -9.22 14.72
C PHE A 165 11.77 -9.63 16.19
N GLU A 166 11.68 -8.67 17.11
CA GLU A 166 11.51 -8.95 18.55
C GLU A 166 10.18 -9.67 18.81
N GLU A 167 9.08 -9.19 18.26
CA GLU A 167 7.75 -9.78 18.42
C GLU A 167 7.63 -11.18 17.79
N PHE A 168 8.30 -11.41 16.66
CA PHE A 168 8.35 -12.72 16.01
C PHE A 168 9.34 -13.67 16.67
N GLY A 169 10.25 -13.16 17.50
CA GLY A 169 11.32 -13.95 18.12
C GLY A 169 12.32 -14.49 17.10
N ILE A 170 12.65 -13.69 16.06
CA ILE A 170 13.54 -14.11 14.99
C ILE A 170 14.73 -13.16 14.86
N ALA A 171 15.92 -13.74 14.61
CA ALA A 171 17.10 -12.94 14.29
C ALA A 171 16.99 -12.38 12.85
N PRO A 172 17.37 -11.11 12.59
CA PRO A 172 17.27 -10.49 11.27
C PRO A 172 17.89 -11.34 10.14
N GLY A 173 19.06 -11.94 10.36
CA GLY A 173 19.73 -12.80 9.37
C GLY A 173 19.01 -14.11 9.04
N ARG A 174 17.87 -14.40 9.67
CA ARG A 174 17.01 -15.56 9.41
C ARG A 174 15.65 -15.16 8.80
N PHE A 175 15.45 -13.90 8.52
CA PHE A 175 14.26 -13.37 7.88
C PHE A 175 14.52 -13.09 6.40
N LEU A 176 13.57 -13.45 5.56
CA LEU A 176 13.55 -13.10 4.14
C LEU A 176 12.32 -12.27 3.86
N MET A 177 12.48 -11.11 3.26
CA MET A 177 11.37 -10.27 2.77
C MET A 177 11.21 -10.42 1.27
N VAL A 178 9.99 -10.58 0.82
CA VAL A 178 9.57 -10.57 -0.59
C VAL A 178 8.64 -9.37 -0.78
N GLY A 179 9.02 -8.47 -1.67
CA GLY A 179 8.25 -7.26 -1.93
C GLY A 179 8.72 -6.52 -3.18
N ASN A 180 7.93 -5.58 -3.68
CA ASN A 180 8.18 -4.82 -4.89
C ASN A 180 8.95 -3.51 -4.65
N SER A 181 9.03 -3.03 -3.42
CA SER A 181 9.63 -1.74 -3.08
C SER A 181 11.03 -1.89 -2.48
N LEU A 182 12.07 -1.51 -3.23
CA LEU A 182 13.42 -1.47 -2.70
C LEU A 182 13.52 -0.64 -1.41
N ARG A 183 12.82 0.48 -1.36
CA ARG A 183 12.86 1.41 -0.22
C ARG A 183 12.17 0.87 1.03
N SER A 184 11.03 0.20 0.86
CA SER A 184 10.18 -0.21 1.98
C SER A 184 10.38 -1.67 2.38
N ASP A 185 10.74 -2.55 1.43
CA ASP A 185 10.79 -3.99 1.67
C ASP A 185 12.21 -4.52 1.81
N ILE A 186 13.18 -3.88 1.16
CA ILE A 186 14.54 -4.44 1.02
C ILE A 186 15.57 -3.61 1.80
N ALA A 187 15.50 -2.28 1.75
CA ALA A 187 16.51 -1.41 2.36
C ALA A 187 16.44 -1.33 3.89
N PRO A 188 15.26 -1.40 4.54
CA PRO A 188 15.22 -1.38 6.00
C PRO A 188 15.82 -2.61 6.65
#